data_a54984aa01e8fe19f32b9766e4c0b0f1
#
_entry.id   a54984aa01e8fe19f32b9766e4c0b0f1
#
_cell.length_a   1.000
_cell.length_b   1.000
_cell.length_c   1.000
_cell.angle_alpha   90.00
_cell.angle_beta   90.00
_cell.angle_gamma   90.00
#
_symmetry.space_group_name_H-M   'P 1'
#
loop_
_entity.id
_entity.type
_entity.pdbx_description
1 polymer ?
#
loop_
_entity_poly.entity_id
_entity_poly.type
_entity_poly.pdbx_seq_one_letter_code
_entity_poly.pdbx_strand_id
1 'polypeptide(L)'
;MHYPAIEQPSPGQWTEIAKGVLWLRMPLPFELDHINLYLVEDDDGWVVIDTGLGTNTTKALWNEIFAALDKPVSAVLVTHLHPDHVGLAGWIADQFKVPLYMSQVEYFTARAFTGGKSDTSAWRDEQYYHRAGLQSDDVMSLMSGNKGYSNVVSPIPISYRRLKQSDVLTLKGNSWEVMIGRGHSPEHVCLYSKELGILLAGDHILPQI
;
A
#
# COMPACT_ATOMS: atom_id res chain seq x y z
N MET A 1 -8.48 -17.52 17.44
CA MET A 1 -7.54 -16.37 17.30
C MET A 1 -7.88 -15.38 18.39
N HIS A 2 -6.91 -14.80 19.07
CA HIS A 2 -7.16 -13.77 20.10
C HIS A 2 -6.98 -12.41 19.45
N TYR A 3 -8.03 -11.59 19.49
CA TYR A 3 -7.97 -10.20 19.02
C TYR A 3 -7.77 -9.30 20.24
N PRO A 4 -6.65 -8.56 20.34
CA PRO A 4 -6.48 -7.61 21.44
C PRO A 4 -7.55 -6.52 21.33
N ALA A 5 -8.07 -6.09 22.48
CA ALA A 5 -9.04 -4.98 22.56
C ALA A 5 -8.32 -3.65 22.38
N ILE A 6 -7.97 -3.33 21.11
CA ILE A 6 -7.35 -2.07 20.72
C ILE A 6 -8.45 -1.22 20.09
N GLU A 7 -8.54 0.06 20.50
CA GLU A 7 -9.48 1.00 19.91
C GLU A 7 -9.13 1.28 18.46
N GLN A 8 -10.12 1.12 17.58
CA GLN A 8 -9.94 1.36 16.15
C GLN A 8 -9.83 2.87 15.88
N PRO A 9 -8.80 3.32 15.15
CA PRO A 9 -8.69 4.74 14.82
C PRO A 9 -9.81 5.19 13.87
N SER A 10 -10.33 6.39 14.09
CA SER A 10 -11.18 7.07 13.12
C SER A 10 -10.36 7.55 11.91
N PRO A 11 -10.96 7.73 10.72
CA PRO A 11 -10.26 8.31 9.58
C PRO A 11 -9.56 9.63 9.94
N GLY A 12 -8.30 9.79 9.52
CA GLY A 12 -7.48 10.96 9.85
C GLY A 12 -6.85 10.94 11.25
N GLN A 13 -7.07 9.88 12.03
CA GLN A 13 -6.47 9.67 13.34
C GLN A 13 -5.65 8.38 13.36
N TRP A 14 -4.92 8.16 14.45
CA TRP A 14 -4.16 6.92 14.67
C TRP A 14 -4.34 6.40 16.09
N THR A 15 -4.05 5.11 16.25
CA THR A 15 -3.90 4.43 17.54
C THR A 15 -2.49 3.87 17.63
N GLU A 16 -1.74 4.16 18.69
CA GLU A 16 -0.44 3.54 18.94
C GLU A 16 -0.65 2.10 19.39
N ILE A 17 -0.20 1.13 18.56
CA ILE A 17 -0.35 -0.31 18.85
C ILE A 17 0.88 -0.92 19.53
N ALA A 18 2.02 -0.27 19.39
CA ALA A 18 3.25 -0.52 20.14
C ALA A 18 4.08 0.76 20.10
N LYS A 19 5.09 0.88 20.97
CA LYS A 19 5.95 2.05 21.04
C LYS A 19 6.56 2.38 19.68
N GLY A 20 6.17 3.54 19.12
CA GLY A 20 6.62 4.01 17.82
C GLY A 20 5.97 3.29 16.63
N VAL A 21 4.85 2.60 16.83
CA VAL A 21 4.06 1.99 15.74
C VAL A 21 2.62 2.48 15.84
N LEU A 22 2.22 3.30 14.87
CA LEU A 22 0.89 3.89 14.79
C LEU A 22 0.07 3.17 13.72
N TRP A 23 -1.14 2.74 14.09
CA TRP A 23 -2.12 2.17 13.19
C TRP A 23 -3.11 3.25 12.72
N LEU A 24 -3.35 3.30 11.43
CA LEU A 24 -4.29 4.21 10.76
C LEU A 24 -5.30 3.41 9.95
N ARG A 25 -6.45 4.03 9.69
CA ARG A 25 -7.46 3.50 8.76
C ARG A 25 -7.78 4.55 7.71
N MET A 26 -7.72 4.17 6.44
CA MET A 26 -8.13 5.03 5.33
C MET A 26 -9.38 4.47 4.67
N PRO A 27 -10.36 5.31 4.29
CA PRO A 27 -11.60 4.84 3.70
C PRO A 27 -11.41 4.29 2.30
N LEU A 28 -12.17 3.26 1.98
CA LEU A 28 -12.32 2.68 0.65
C LEU A 28 -13.77 2.81 0.17
N PRO A 29 -14.00 3.02 -1.14
CA PRO A 29 -15.35 3.13 -1.72
C PRO A 29 -15.92 1.76 -2.12
N PHE A 30 -15.70 0.71 -1.29
CA PHE A 30 -16.08 -0.68 -1.55
C PHE A 30 -16.83 -1.26 -0.36
N GLU A 31 -17.26 -2.53 -0.43
CA GLU A 31 -17.82 -3.25 0.72
C GLU A 31 -16.80 -3.37 1.87
N LEU A 32 -15.53 -3.61 1.53
CA LEU A 32 -14.42 -3.36 2.45
C LEU A 32 -14.24 -1.84 2.55
N ASP A 33 -14.78 -1.24 3.59
CA ASP A 33 -14.91 0.20 3.75
C ASP A 33 -13.61 0.92 4.15
N HIS A 34 -12.55 0.17 4.45
CA HIS A 34 -11.27 0.73 4.89
C HIS A 34 -10.08 -0.17 4.57
N ILE A 35 -8.90 0.46 4.56
CA ILE A 35 -7.60 -0.21 4.54
C ILE A 35 -6.78 0.20 5.77
N ASN A 36 -6.04 -0.75 6.34
CA ASN A 36 -5.14 -0.53 7.47
C ASN A 36 -3.76 -0.11 6.97
N LEU A 37 -3.27 1.01 7.47
CA LEU A 37 -1.97 1.57 7.16
C LEU A 37 -1.19 1.79 8.46
N TYR A 38 0.12 1.98 8.36
CA TYR A 38 0.93 2.17 9.56
C TYR A 38 1.95 3.29 9.38
N LEU A 39 2.33 3.91 10.51
CA LEU A 39 3.52 4.72 10.63
C LEU A 39 4.46 4.03 11.61
N VAL A 40 5.72 3.88 11.21
CA VAL A 40 6.76 3.33 12.08
C VAL A 40 7.79 4.42 12.35
N GLU A 41 8.05 4.69 13.62
CA GLU A 41 9.01 5.73 14.02
C GLU A 41 10.43 5.34 13.61
N ASP A 42 11.14 6.29 13.01
CA ASP A 42 12.57 6.21 12.73
C ASP A 42 13.32 7.35 13.45
N ASP A 43 14.63 7.34 13.43
CA ASP A 43 15.45 8.37 14.10
C ASP A 43 15.15 9.76 13.53
N ASP A 44 15.03 9.87 12.22
CA ASP A 44 14.84 11.13 11.49
C ASP A 44 13.36 11.49 11.21
N GLY A 45 12.41 10.59 11.51
CA GLY A 45 11.00 10.85 11.20
C GLY A 45 10.10 9.63 11.29
N TRP A 46 9.07 9.62 10.45
CA TRP A 46 8.11 8.53 10.34
C TRP A 46 8.22 7.82 8.98
N VAL A 47 8.35 6.51 8.99
CA VAL A 47 8.22 5.67 7.79
C VAL A 47 6.75 5.35 7.58
N VAL A 48 6.21 5.78 6.45
CA VAL A 48 4.83 5.46 6.03
C VAL A 48 4.81 4.06 5.43
N ILE A 49 4.01 3.16 6.00
CA ILE A 49 3.79 1.80 5.48
C ILE A 49 2.43 1.74 4.83
N ASP A 50 2.42 1.63 3.52
CA ASP A 50 1.27 1.77 2.62
C ASP A 50 0.59 3.14 2.69
N THR A 51 -0.18 3.51 1.66
CA THR A 51 -0.53 4.92 1.45
C THR A 51 -2.01 5.17 1.18
N GLY A 52 -2.80 4.12 1.04
CA GLY A 52 -4.22 4.24 0.70
C GLY A 52 -4.47 4.56 -0.77
N LEU A 53 -5.74 4.53 -1.15
CA LEU A 53 -6.19 4.79 -2.51
C LEU A 53 -5.94 6.25 -2.92
N GLY A 54 -5.50 6.50 -4.14
CA GLY A 54 -5.15 7.82 -4.68
C GLY A 54 -6.37 8.74 -4.92
N THR A 55 -7.10 9.06 -3.86
CA THR A 55 -8.28 9.96 -3.90
C THR A 55 -8.00 11.29 -3.20
N ASN A 56 -8.84 12.29 -3.49
CA ASN A 56 -8.76 13.57 -2.79
C ASN A 56 -9.11 13.43 -1.29
N THR A 57 -10.04 12.53 -0.95
CA THR A 57 -10.39 12.24 0.45
C THR A 57 -9.17 11.68 1.21
N THR A 58 -8.49 10.68 0.64
CA THR A 58 -7.29 10.10 1.27
C THR A 58 -6.17 11.12 1.41
N LYS A 59 -5.98 11.99 0.40
CA LYS A 59 -5.00 13.10 0.48
C LYS A 59 -5.32 14.09 1.59
N ALA A 60 -6.60 14.44 1.77
CA ALA A 60 -7.01 15.34 2.84
C ALA A 60 -6.70 14.75 4.22
N LEU A 61 -7.06 13.48 4.44
CA LEU A 61 -6.75 12.77 5.69
C LEU A 61 -5.24 12.68 5.96
N TRP A 62 -4.43 12.39 4.93
CA TRP A 62 -2.97 12.40 5.07
C TRP A 62 -2.44 13.79 5.47
N ASN A 63 -2.97 14.86 4.89
CA ASN A 63 -2.55 16.21 5.27
C ASN A 63 -2.87 16.53 6.73
N GLU A 64 -4.03 16.09 7.26
CA GLU A 64 -4.38 16.20 8.67
C GLU A 64 -3.40 15.42 9.55
N ILE A 65 -3.09 14.17 9.19
CA ILE A 65 -2.14 13.33 9.89
C ILE A 65 -0.75 13.98 9.89
N PHE A 66 -0.23 14.40 8.74
CA PHE A 66 1.09 15.03 8.64
C PHE A 66 1.21 16.33 9.45
N ALA A 67 0.12 17.10 9.54
CA ALA A 67 0.09 18.30 10.34
C ALA A 67 0.10 18.02 11.86
N ALA A 68 -0.35 16.85 12.28
CA ALA A 68 -0.42 16.44 13.69
C ALA A 68 0.81 15.64 14.16
N LEU A 69 1.64 15.12 13.23
CA LEU A 69 2.86 14.40 13.57
C LEU A 69 3.91 15.35 14.18
N ASP A 70 4.66 14.84 15.16
CA ASP A 70 5.76 15.54 15.84
C ASP A 70 7.06 15.60 15.01
N LYS A 71 7.17 14.73 14.00
CA LYS A 71 8.33 14.59 13.11
C LYS A 71 7.88 14.48 11.65
N PRO A 72 8.75 14.82 10.69
CA PRO A 72 8.44 14.68 9.27
C PRO A 72 8.36 13.20 8.84
N VAL A 73 7.84 12.96 7.63
CA VAL A 73 8.00 11.67 6.95
C VAL A 73 9.46 11.52 6.51
N SER A 74 10.06 10.35 6.78
CA SER A 74 11.45 10.00 6.41
C SER A 74 11.54 9.03 5.24
N ALA A 75 10.50 8.22 5.03
CA ALA A 75 10.43 7.27 3.93
C ALA A 75 8.98 6.83 3.66
N VAL A 76 8.76 6.27 2.47
CA VAL A 76 7.54 5.52 2.13
C VAL A 76 7.94 4.08 1.83
N LEU A 77 7.28 3.12 2.45
CA LEU A 77 7.41 1.70 2.16
C LEU A 77 6.05 1.16 1.72
N VAL A 78 6.02 0.50 0.58
CA VAL A 78 4.80 -0.10 0.05
C VAL A 78 4.93 -1.61 0.05
N THR A 79 3.92 -2.27 0.63
CA THR A 79 3.89 -3.74 0.73
C THR A 79 3.71 -4.39 -0.62
N HIS A 80 2.81 -3.87 -1.45
CA HIS A 80 2.52 -4.41 -2.78
C HIS A 80 1.83 -3.40 -3.70
N LEU A 81 1.61 -3.79 -4.96
CA LEU A 81 1.18 -2.91 -6.04
C LEU A 81 -0.30 -2.52 -6.04
N HIS A 82 -1.16 -3.11 -5.23
CA HIS A 82 -2.59 -2.81 -5.28
C HIS A 82 -2.88 -1.33 -4.97
N PRO A 83 -3.89 -0.72 -5.64
CA PRO A 83 -4.10 0.72 -5.59
C PRO A 83 -4.36 1.29 -4.20
N ASP A 84 -4.97 0.53 -3.32
CA ASP A 84 -5.26 0.90 -1.93
C ASP A 84 -4.03 0.84 -1.00
N HIS A 85 -2.91 0.33 -1.49
CA HIS A 85 -1.61 0.32 -0.81
C HIS A 85 -0.63 1.30 -1.45
N VAL A 86 -0.44 1.26 -2.77
CA VAL A 86 0.53 2.10 -3.48
C VAL A 86 -0.03 3.46 -3.91
N GLY A 87 -1.33 3.68 -3.77
CA GLY A 87 -2.05 4.77 -4.45
C GLY A 87 -1.47 6.17 -4.28
N LEU A 88 -1.04 6.55 -3.10
CA LEU A 88 -0.44 7.86 -2.84
C LEU A 88 1.08 7.81 -2.60
N ALA A 89 1.74 6.68 -2.87
CA ALA A 89 3.17 6.52 -2.58
C ALA A 89 4.04 7.56 -3.28
N GLY A 90 3.81 7.80 -4.56
CA GLY A 90 4.55 8.83 -5.30
C GLY A 90 4.25 10.23 -4.81
N TRP A 91 2.99 10.54 -4.52
CA TRP A 91 2.60 11.85 -4.01
C TRP A 91 3.25 12.16 -2.66
N ILE A 92 3.27 11.20 -1.71
CA ILE A 92 3.93 11.37 -0.40
C ILE A 92 5.45 11.50 -0.59
N ALA A 93 6.05 10.61 -1.39
CA ALA A 93 7.49 10.63 -1.65
C ALA A 93 7.95 11.96 -2.24
N ASP A 94 7.19 12.53 -3.19
CA ASP A 94 7.48 13.82 -3.81
C ASP A 94 7.27 15.00 -2.85
N GLN A 95 6.22 14.95 -2.02
CA GLN A 95 5.91 16.00 -1.06
C GLN A 95 7.03 16.16 -0.03
N PHE A 96 7.54 15.06 0.51
CA PHE A 96 8.57 15.06 1.54
C PHE A 96 9.99 14.88 0.99
N LYS A 97 10.16 14.60 -0.32
CA LYS A 97 11.44 14.32 -0.99
C LYS A 97 12.19 13.14 -0.35
N VAL A 98 11.45 12.08 -0.08
CA VAL A 98 11.93 10.89 0.62
C VAL A 98 11.96 9.66 -0.29
N PRO A 99 12.76 8.63 0.04
CA PRO A 99 12.83 7.42 -0.75
C PRO A 99 11.55 6.58 -0.68
N LEU A 100 11.23 5.92 -1.79
CA LEU A 100 10.24 4.85 -1.87
C LEU A 100 10.94 3.50 -1.74
N TYR A 101 10.43 2.64 -0.85
CA TYR A 101 10.87 1.25 -0.69
C TYR A 101 9.78 0.30 -1.20
N MET A 102 10.15 -0.64 -2.05
CA MET A 102 9.27 -1.70 -2.57
C MET A 102 10.09 -2.94 -2.94
N SER A 103 9.45 -4.10 -3.06
CA SER A 103 10.04 -5.23 -3.75
C SER A 103 10.13 -4.97 -5.26
N GLN A 104 10.97 -5.72 -5.97
CA GLN A 104 11.26 -5.41 -7.37
C GLN A 104 10.07 -5.64 -8.29
N VAL A 105 9.40 -6.76 -8.14
CA VAL A 105 8.28 -7.11 -9.04
C VAL A 105 7.11 -6.17 -8.81
N GLU A 106 6.79 -5.86 -7.55
CA GLU A 106 5.73 -4.92 -7.21
C GLU A 106 5.99 -3.53 -7.79
N TYR A 107 7.21 -3.02 -7.64
CA TYR A 107 7.59 -1.71 -8.17
C TYR A 107 7.46 -1.62 -9.70
N PHE A 108 8.05 -2.57 -10.45
CA PHE A 108 8.00 -2.51 -11.90
C PHE A 108 6.61 -2.76 -12.46
N THR A 109 5.81 -3.61 -11.81
CA THR A 109 4.42 -3.84 -12.20
C THR A 109 3.57 -2.59 -11.95
N ALA A 110 3.69 -1.95 -10.78
CA ALA A 110 3.00 -0.69 -10.49
C ALA A 110 3.37 0.40 -11.51
N ARG A 111 4.65 0.52 -11.86
CA ARG A 111 5.10 1.47 -12.91
C ARG A 111 4.54 1.13 -14.29
N ALA A 112 4.49 -0.14 -14.66
CA ALA A 112 3.93 -0.55 -15.95
C ALA A 112 2.43 -0.18 -16.04
N PHE A 113 1.69 -0.37 -14.94
CA PHE A 113 0.26 -0.05 -14.89
C PHE A 113 -0.02 1.46 -14.84
N THR A 114 0.87 2.26 -14.25
CA THR A 114 0.75 3.72 -14.27
C THR A 114 1.25 4.36 -15.57
N GLY A 115 2.08 3.66 -16.35
CA GLY A 115 2.75 4.16 -17.54
C GLY A 115 1.87 4.36 -18.79
N GLY A 116 0.56 4.13 -18.67
CA GLY A 116 -0.41 4.41 -19.73
C GLY A 116 -0.98 3.16 -20.41
N LYS A 117 -2.17 3.33 -20.97
CA LYS A 117 -2.86 2.29 -21.72
C LYS A 117 -2.13 2.04 -23.03
N SER A 118 -1.72 0.81 -23.27
CA SER A 118 -1.52 0.33 -24.64
C SER A 118 -2.89 -0.09 -25.17
N ASP A 119 -3.45 0.68 -26.11
CA ASP A 119 -4.72 0.33 -26.79
C ASP A 119 -4.63 -0.98 -27.58
N THR A 120 -3.46 -1.60 -27.62
CA THR A 120 -3.19 -2.81 -28.41
C THR A 120 -3.59 -4.11 -27.72
N SER A 121 -4.03 -4.08 -26.46
CA SER A 121 -4.35 -5.28 -25.68
C SER A 121 -5.86 -5.57 -25.53
N ALA A 122 -6.74 -4.64 -25.88
CA ALA A 122 -8.18 -4.77 -25.66
C ALA A 122 -8.77 -6.11 -26.11
N TRP A 123 -8.37 -6.61 -27.29
CA TRP A 123 -8.83 -7.90 -27.81
C TRP A 123 -8.32 -9.10 -26.98
N ARG A 124 -7.16 -8.96 -26.32
CA ARG A 124 -6.61 -10.03 -25.47
C ARG A 124 -7.37 -10.11 -24.16
N ASP A 125 -7.72 -8.98 -23.57
CA ASP A 125 -8.53 -8.90 -22.36
C ASP A 125 -9.93 -9.43 -22.64
N GLU A 126 -10.56 -9.05 -23.76
CA GLU A 126 -11.83 -9.58 -24.22
C GLU A 126 -11.77 -11.12 -24.37
N GLN A 127 -10.76 -11.64 -25.06
CA GLN A 127 -10.56 -13.06 -25.25
C GLN A 127 -10.33 -13.81 -23.91
N TYR A 128 -9.58 -13.19 -22.98
CA TYR A 128 -9.36 -13.75 -21.65
C TYR A 128 -10.68 -13.90 -20.88
N TYR A 129 -11.49 -12.85 -20.83
CA TYR A 129 -12.77 -12.88 -20.13
C TYR A 129 -13.76 -13.88 -20.78
N HIS A 130 -13.82 -13.94 -22.10
CA HIS A 130 -14.64 -14.96 -22.77
C HIS A 130 -14.19 -16.40 -22.48
N ARG A 131 -12.89 -16.64 -22.42
CA ARG A 131 -12.35 -17.96 -22.01
C ARG A 131 -12.62 -18.26 -20.53
N ALA A 132 -12.74 -17.26 -19.69
CA ALA A 132 -13.18 -17.40 -18.30
C ALA A 132 -14.71 -17.63 -18.16
N GLY A 133 -15.45 -17.61 -19.27
CA GLY A 133 -16.90 -17.91 -19.32
C GLY A 133 -17.80 -16.69 -19.21
N LEU A 134 -17.25 -15.46 -19.23
CA LEU A 134 -18.09 -14.25 -19.20
C LEU A 134 -18.78 -14.03 -20.55
N GLN A 135 -20.01 -13.53 -20.51
CA GLN A 135 -20.76 -13.13 -21.70
C GLN A 135 -20.31 -11.76 -22.19
N SER A 136 -20.59 -11.43 -23.44
CA SER A 136 -20.13 -10.19 -24.09
C SER A 136 -20.55 -8.92 -23.34
N ASP A 137 -21.75 -8.87 -22.78
CA ASP A 137 -22.25 -7.71 -22.05
C ASP A 137 -21.47 -7.50 -20.73
N ASP A 138 -21.13 -8.59 -20.03
CA ASP A 138 -20.32 -8.55 -18.82
C ASP A 138 -18.90 -8.09 -19.14
N VAL A 139 -18.32 -8.62 -20.23
CA VAL A 139 -16.98 -8.22 -20.70
C VAL A 139 -16.95 -6.74 -21.07
N MET A 140 -17.94 -6.24 -21.82
CA MET A 140 -18.06 -4.83 -22.17
C MET A 140 -18.19 -3.94 -20.92
N SER A 141 -18.98 -4.37 -19.93
CA SER A 141 -19.14 -3.66 -18.65
C SER A 141 -17.81 -3.58 -17.90
N LEU A 142 -17.09 -4.69 -17.77
CA LEU A 142 -15.78 -4.74 -17.11
C LEU A 142 -14.74 -3.87 -17.84
N MET A 143 -14.68 -3.94 -19.16
CA MET A 143 -13.72 -3.16 -19.95
C MET A 143 -14.03 -1.66 -19.95
N SER A 144 -15.32 -1.28 -19.93
CA SER A 144 -15.74 0.13 -19.88
C SER A 144 -15.67 0.73 -18.47
N GLY A 145 -15.91 -0.09 -17.43
CA GLY A 145 -15.88 0.30 -16.02
C GLY A 145 -14.47 0.44 -15.45
N ASN A 146 -13.47 -0.05 -16.15
CA ASN A 146 -12.09 -0.03 -15.70
C ASN A 146 -11.52 1.40 -15.79
N LYS A 147 -11.86 2.20 -14.79
CA LYS A 147 -11.17 3.47 -14.51
C LYS A 147 -9.74 3.07 -14.20
N GLY A 148 -8.87 3.12 -15.20
CA GLY A 148 -7.56 2.53 -15.17
C GLY A 148 -6.79 2.80 -13.87
N TYR A 149 -5.94 1.88 -13.49
CA TYR A 149 -5.04 1.93 -12.32
C TYR A 149 -4.42 3.34 -12.10
N SER A 150 -4.02 4.02 -13.18
CA SER A 150 -3.49 5.38 -13.17
C SER A 150 -4.45 6.47 -12.66
N ASN A 151 -5.75 6.21 -12.56
CA ASN A 151 -6.70 7.19 -12.04
C ASN A 151 -6.74 7.22 -10.50
N VAL A 152 -6.27 6.14 -9.86
CA VAL A 152 -6.31 5.96 -8.40
C VAL A 152 -4.92 5.68 -7.81
N VAL A 153 -3.87 5.81 -8.62
CA VAL A 153 -2.48 5.70 -8.20
C VAL A 153 -1.71 6.92 -8.70
N SER A 154 -1.04 7.62 -7.80
CA SER A 154 -0.14 8.72 -8.12
C SER A 154 1.05 8.23 -8.96
N PRO A 155 1.69 9.09 -9.77
CA PRO A 155 2.88 8.70 -10.52
C PRO A 155 3.94 8.07 -9.60
N ILE A 156 4.40 6.87 -9.96
CA ILE A 156 5.42 6.15 -9.18
C ILE A 156 6.80 6.76 -9.49
N PRO A 157 7.62 7.11 -8.47
CA PRO A 157 8.96 7.66 -8.67
C PRO A 157 9.84 6.79 -9.57
N ILE A 158 10.73 7.42 -10.33
CA ILE A 158 11.67 6.71 -11.23
C ILE A 158 12.68 5.88 -10.42
N SER A 159 13.06 6.36 -9.25
CA SER A 159 13.99 5.68 -8.34
C SER A 159 13.26 5.09 -7.14
N TYR A 160 13.73 3.94 -6.69
CA TYR A 160 13.25 3.29 -5.48
C TYR A 160 14.40 2.56 -4.77
N ARG A 161 14.19 2.19 -3.52
CA ARG A 161 15.06 1.29 -2.77
C ARG A 161 14.43 -0.09 -2.73
N ARG A 162 15.15 -1.06 -3.29
CA ARG A 162 14.66 -2.43 -3.37
C ARG A 162 14.66 -3.11 -2.02
N LEU A 163 13.54 -3.74 -1.66
CA LEU A 163 13.42 -4.68 -0.56
C LEU A 163 13.54 -6.12 -1.09
N LYS A 164 14.21 -6.97 -0.33
CA LYS A 164 14.41 -8.39 -0.63
C LYS A 164 14.09 -9.24 0.58
N GLN A 165 13.80 -10.51 0.35
CA GLN A 165 13.68 -11.51 1.41
C GLN A 165 14.87 -11.43 2.37
N SER A 166 14.59 -11.38 3.67
CA SER A 166 15.55 -11.34 4.77
C SER A 166 16.42 -10.07 4.86
N ASP A 167 16.09 -9.01 4.09
CA ASP A 167 16.64 -7.68 4.40
C ASP A 167 16.18 -7.27 5.81
N VAL A 168 17.02 -6.51 6.52
CA VAL A 168 16.68 -5.98 7.84
C VAL A 168 16.75 -4.47 7.79
N LEU A 169 15.63 -3.83 8.12
CA LEU A 169 15.55 -2.38 8.33
C LEU A 169 15.69 -2.10 9.84
N THR A 170 16.54 -1.16 10.20
CA THR A 170 16.63 -0.69 11.59
C THR A 170 15.87 0.62 11.70
N LEU A 171 14.74 0.61 12.41
CA LEU A 171 13.90 1.78 12.63
C LEU A 171 13.81 2.05 14.13
N LYS A 172 14.27 3.21 14.57
CA LYS A 172 14.30 3.60 15.98
C LYS A 172 14.89 2.53 16.91
N GLY A 173 15.96 1.87 16.46
CA GLY A 173 16.66 0.83 17.21
C GLY A 173 15.98 -0.54 17.21
N ASN A 174 14.78 -0.70 16.63
CA ASN A 174 14.13 -1.99 16.42
C ASN A 174 14.49 -2.57 15.06
N SER A 175 14.72 -3.89 15.00
CA SER A 175 14.96 -4.60 13.76
C SER A 175 13.63 -5.01 13.13
N TRP A 176 13.49 -4.76 11.83
CA TRP A 176 12.34 -5.16 11.02
C TRP A 176 12.82 -6.05 9.87
N GLU A 177 12.57 -7.33 9.98
CA GLU A 177 12.90 -8.31 8.93
C GLU A 177 11.87 -8.24 7.79
N VAL A 178 12.36 -8.16 6.56
CA VAL A 178 11.54 -8.23 5.35
C VAL A 178 11.24 -9.69 5.03
N MET A 179 9.97 -10.03 5.00
CA MET A 179 9.46 -11.34 4.57
C MET A 179 8.67 -11.16 3.27
N ILE A 180 9.00 -11.97 2.25
CA ILE A 180 8.31 -11.90 0.95
C ILE A 180 7.28 -13.02 0.83
N GLY A 181 6.00 -12.62 0.78
CA GLY A 181 4.89 -13.50 0.46
C GLY A 181 4.64 -13.59 -1.05
N ARG A 182 4.17 -14.75 -1.53
CA ARG A 182 3.87 -14.99 -2.95
C ARG A 182 2.52 -15.69 -3.09
N GLY A 183 1.46 -14.98 -2.76
CA GLY A 183 0.10 -15.50 -2.83
C GLY A 183 -0.83 -14.41 -3.30
N HIS A 184 -1.06 -13.41 -2.45
CA HIS A 184 -1.91 -12.27 -2.74
C HIS A 184 -1.35 -11.39 -3.89
N SER A 185 -0.05 -11.18 -3.91
CA SER A 185 0.66 -10.52 -5.01
C SER A 185 2.03 -11.17 -5.26
N PRO A 186 2.76 -10.86 -6.35
CA PRO A 186 3.97 -11.57 -6.75
C PRO A 186 5.12 -11.56 -5.74
N GLU A 187 5.37 -10.42 -5.09
CA GLU A 187 6.43 -10.24 -4.09
C GLU A 187 5.96 -9.33 -2.94
N HIS A 188 4.82 -9.68 -2.32
CA HIS A 188 4.25 -8.93 -1.20
C HIS A 188 5.23 -8.82 -0.04
N VAL A 189 5.52 -7.60 0.41
CA VAL A 189 6.38 -7.33 1.56
C VAL A 189 5.59 -7.39 2.85
N CYS A 190 6.03 -8.21 3.80
CA CYS A 190 5.63 -8.15 5.19
C CYS A 190 6.83 -7.70 6.03
N LEU A 191 6.60 -6.97 7.11
CA LEU A 191 7.65 -6.50 8.03
C LEU A 191 7.45 -7.15 9.40
N TYR A 192 8.45 -7.87 9.88
CA TYR A 192 8.42 -8.53 11.18
C TYR A 192 9.44 -7.93 12.13
N SER A 193 8.99 -7.47 13.28
CA SER A 193 9.85 -7.10 14.41
C SER A 193 9.68 -8.08 15.55
N LYS A 194 10.75 -8.84 15.84
CA LYS A 194 10.78 -9.79 16.94
C LYS A 194 10.76 -9.08 18.31
N GLU A 195 11.44 -7.96 18.40
CA GLU A 195 11.53 -7.15 19.63
C GLU A 195 10.16 -6.62 20.06
N LEU A 196 9.36 -6.18 19.09
CA LEU A 196 8.01 -5.66 19.34
C LEU A 196 6.94 -6.75 19.31
N GLY A 197 7.26 -7.95 18.78
CA GLY A 197 6.31 -9.03 18.57
C GLY A 197 5.24 -8.70 17.52
N ILE A 198 5.57 -7.86 16.53
CA ILE A 198 4.64 -7.35 15.51
C ILE A 198 5.00 -7.86 14.14
N LEU A 199 3.99 -8.26 13.37
CA LEU A 199 4.05 -8.51 11.94
C LEU A 199 3.09 -7.54 11.23
N LEU A 200 3.62 -6.63 10.41
CA LEU A 200 2.84 -5.83 9.48
C LEU A 200 2.71 -6.65 8.19
N ALA A 201 1.56 -7.30 8.03
CA ALA A 201 1.36 -8.32 7.00
C ALA A 201 0.70 -7.79 5.72
N GLY A 202 0.24 -6.53 5.72
CA GLY A 202 -0.60 -6.01 4.63
C GLY A 202 -1.76 -6.98 4.35
N ASP A 203 -1.97 -7.31 3.09
CA ASP A 203 -3.03 -8.23 2.65
C ASP A 203 -2.58 -9.69 2.54
N HIS A 204 -1.36 -10.01 2.97
CA HIS A 204 -0.85 -11.38 2.90
C HIS A 204 -1.46 -12.30 3.96
N ILE A 205 -1.84 -11.74 5.11
CA ILE A 205 -2.54 -12.45 6.20
C ILE A 205 -3.72 -11.60 6.63
N LEU A 206 -4.92 -12.09 6.34
CA LEU A 206 -6.18 -11.43 6.70
C LEU A 206 -6.91 -12.25 7.77
N PRO A 207 -7.62 -11.59 8.72
CA PRO A 207 -8.37 -12.28 9.76
C PRO A 207 -9.63 -12.97 9.23
N GLN A 208 -10.18 -12.47 8.13
CA GLN A 208 -11.32 -13.01 7.39
C GLN A 208 -11.09 -12.80 5.91
N ILE A 209 -11.56 -13.74 5.10
CA ILE A 209 -11.54 -13.68 3.63
C ILE A 209 -12.99 -13.69 3.14
#